data_0ff36ca44fd981d8dcc67c14a6ef5fe1
#
_entry.id   0ff36ca44fd981d8dcc67c14a6ef5fe1
#
_cell.length_a   1.000
_cell.length_b   1.000
_cell.length_c   1.000
_cell.angle_alpha   90.00
_cell.angle_beta   90.00
_cell.angle_gamma   90.00
#
_symmetry.space_group_name_H-M   'P 1'
#
loop_
_entity.id
_entity.type
_entity.pdbx_description
1 polymer ?
#
loop_
_entity_poly.entity_id
_entity_poly.type
_entity_poly.pdbx_seq_one_letter_code
_entity_poly.pdbx_strand_id
1 'polypeptide(L)'
;KDKEIIRFDNDEAHIKVTVLKNNNNYRIDIHLKKNKSKGIAVNGIPIHKAVELFGIINIVFFSPEDLEIIKDGPSERRRFMDMELSQLDKIYLNNLINYNKVVVQRNRLLKDISFNPSKENMDNLDIWDIQLCNFGVGIIEQRTKFIEQLNIIIKDIHRKLTGNTEELHIIYEPCVTVNEMQIKVEESRERDIKFKCTNIGPHKDDLTFLVNGKDVRKYGSQGQQRTVALSLKLAEIELVKQIIHDTPILLLDDVLSELDSNRQNFLLDSIGDIQTIVTCTGLEEFISNRVSVNKVFKVVNGKVTSDN
;
A
#
# COMPACT_ATOMS: atom_id res chain seq x y z
N LYS A 1 -12.27 6.82 -7.61
CA LYS A 1 -11.90 6.55 -9.05
C LYS A 1 -11.47 7.84 -9.71
N ASP A 2 -10.51 7.80 -10.68
CA ASP A 2 -9.97 9.01 -11.34
C ASP A 2 -11.05 9.97 -11.85
N LYS A 3 -12.15 9.45 -12.38
CA LYS A 3 -13.28 10.25 -12.89
C LYS A 3 -14.08 10.98 -11.80
N GLU A 4 -13.98 10.56 -10.55
CA GLU A 4 -14.70 11.16 -9.42
C GLU A 4 -14.02 12.45 -8.91
N ILE A 5 -12.75 12.66 -9.30
CA ILE A 5 -11.99 13.88 -9.02
C ILE A 5 -12.39 15.02 -9.98
N ILE A 6 -12.99 14.67 -11.13
CA ILE A 6 -13.42 15.67 -12.09
C ILE A 6 -14.66 16.37 -11.55
N ARG A 7 -14.62 17.71 -11.52
CA ARG A 7 -15.76 18.54 -11.06
C ARG A 7 -17.04 18.18 -11.82
N PHE A 8 -18.17 18.19 -11.12
CA PHE A 8 -19.49 18.03 -11.76
C PHE A 8 -19.61 19.04 -12.90
N ASP A 9 -20.28 18.64 -13.99
CA ASP A 9 -20.48 19.42 -15.22
C ASP A 9 -19.22 19.72 -16.06
N ASN A 10 -18.07 19.14 -15.69
CA ASN A 10 -16.85 19.15 -16.52
C ASN A 10 -16.49 17.75 -17.01
N ASP A 11 -15.78 17.68 -18.12
CA ASP A 11 -15.39 16.41 -18.74
C ASP A 11 -13.91 16.05 -18.49
N GLU A 12 -13.14 17.01 -17.98
CA GLU A 12 -11.72 16.80 -17.72
C GLU A 12 -11.23 17.61 -16.51
N ALA A 13 -10.11 17.16 -15.95
CA ALA A 13 -9.37 17.87 -14.91
C ALA A 13 -7.87 17.74 -15.13
N HIS A 14 -7.13 18.75 -14.67
CA HIS A 14 -5.68 18.78 -14.71
C HIS A 14 -5.11 18.90 -13.31
N ILE A 15 -4.11 18.07 -13.00
CA ILE A 15 -3.34 18.13 -11.77
C ILE A 15 -1.90 18.39 -12.15
N LYS A 16 -1.28 19.38 -11.52
CA LYS A 16 0.12 19.70 -11.70
C LYS A 16 0.82 19.74 -10.35
N VAL A 17 1.90 18.97 -10.24
CA VAL A 17 2.72 18.91 -9.03
C VAL A 17 4.18 19.15 -9.42
N THR A 18 4.90 19.91 -8.63
CA THR A 18 6.35 20.05 -8.73
C THR A 18 6.99 19.44 -7.50
N VAL A 19 7.88 18.49 -7.71
CA VAL A 19 8.61 17.77 -6.67
C VAL A 19 10.07 18.14 -6.75
N LEU A 20 10.65 18.58 -5.65
CA LEU A 20 12.10 18.74 -5.50
C LEU A 20 12.66 17.48 -4.82
N LYS A 21 13.54 16.75 -5.51
CA LYS A 21 14.22 15.58 -4.97
C LYS A 21 15.68 15.58 -5.39
N ASN A 22 16.60 15.45 -4.45
CA ASN A 22 18.05 15.45 -4.72
C ASN A 22 18.49 16.64 -5.58
N ASN A 23 18.02 17.84 -5.28
CA ASN A 23 18.25 19.09 -6.03
C ASN A 23 17.73 19.10 -7.48
N ASN A 24 16.93 18.11 -7.89
CA ASN A 24 16.28 18.07 -9.18
C ASN A 24 14.79 18.39 -9.07
N ASN A 25 14.30 19.25 -9.95
CA ASN A 25 12.88 19.56 -10.06
C ASN A 25 12.21 18.60 -11.04
N TYR A 26 11.19 17.92 -10.56
CA TYR A 26 10.31 17.07 -11.37
C TYR A 26 8.93 17.72 -11.45
N ARG A 27 8.51 18.08 -12.65
CA ARG A 27 7.14 18.52 -12.91
C ARG A 27 6.32 17.32 -13.37
N ILE A 28 5.28 16.98 -12.60
CA ILE A 28 4.32 15.92 -12.92
C ILE A 28 3.02 16.58 -13.35
N ASP A 29 2.58 16.31 -14.56
CA ASP A 29 1.31 16.77 -15.11
C ASP A 29 0.40 15.55 -15.30
N ILE A 30 -0.81 15.57 -14.72
CA ILE A 30 -1.82 14.52 -14.87
C ILE A 30 -3.07 15.12 -15.49
N HIS A 31 -3.48 14.55 -16.61
CA HIS A 31 -4.70 14.93 -17.32
C HIS A 31 -5.74 13.83 -17.20
N LEU A 32 -6.84 14.12 -16.53
CA LEU A 32 -7.95 13.20 -16.32
C LEU A 32 -9.08 13.53 -17.29
N LYS A 33 -9.67 12.50 -17.92
CA LYS A 33 -10.84 12.62 -18.79
C LYS A 33 -11.88 11.55 -18.41
N LYS A 34 -13.18 11.91 -18.42
CA LYS A 34 -14.26 10.99 -18.04
C LYS A 34 -14.27 9.68 -18.84
N ASN A 35 -14.00 9.74 -20.14
CA ASN A 35 -14.18 8.63 -21.08
C ASN A 35 -12.88 8.17 -21.75
N LYS A 36 -11.71 8.57 -21.25
CA LYS A 36 -10.40 8.19 -21.77
C LYS A 36 -9.47 7.78 -20.64
N SER A 37 -8.42 7.05 -20.99
CA SER A 37 -7.32 6.80 -20.07
C SER A 37 -6.64 8.12 -19.68
N LYS A 38 -6.21 8.23 -18.41
CA LYS A 38 -5.46 9.40 -17.94
C LYS A 38 -4.15 9.55 -18.70
N GLY A 39 -3.81 10.78 -19.05
CA GLY A 39 -2.48 11.14 -19.55
C GLY A 39 -1.59 11.56 -18.39
N ILE A 40 -0.33 11.13 -18.39
CA ILE A 40 0.66 11.52 -17.40
C ILE A 40 1.92 11.96 -18.14
N ALA A 41 2.55 13.07 -17.70
CA ALA A 41 3.83 13.51 -18.21
C ALA A 41 4.76 13.91 -17.05
N VAL A 42 6.05 13.63 -17.20
CA VAL A 42 7.12 14.07 -16.31
C VAL A 42 8.03 15.02 -17.07
N ASN A 43 8.20 16.23 -16.58
CA ASN A 43 8.97 17.30 -17.23
C ASN A 43 8.54 17.56 -18.70
N GLY A 44 7.23 17.40 -18.97
CA GLY A 44 6.66 17.56 -20.31
C GLY A 44 6.80 16.32 -21.22
N ILE A 45 7.49 15.27 -20.78
CA ILE A 45 7.62 14.01 -21.51
C ILE A 45 6.49 13.07 -21.09
N PRO A 46 5.59 12.67 -22.02
CA PRO A 46 4.54 11.70 -21.70
C PRO A 46 5.11 10.37 -21.24
N ILE A 47 4.53 9.81 -20.19
CA ILE A 47 4.82 8.46 -19.71
C ILE A 47 3.61 7.54 -19.98
N HIS A 48 3.89 6.28 -20.29
CA HIS A 48 2.84 5.34 -20.67
C HIS A 48 2.22 4.61 -19.49
N LYS A 49 2.95 4.51 -18.39
CA LYS A 49 2.52 3.77 -17.19
C LYS A 49 2.73 4.63 -15.95
N ALA A 50 1.72 4.71 -15.09
CA ALA A 50 1.80 5.42 -13.81
C ALA A 50 2.93 4.90 -12.91
N VAL A 51 3.35 3.65 -13.08
CA VAL A 51 4.47 3.05 -12.34
C VAL A 51 5.82 3.77 -12.58
N GLU A 52 5.94 4.52 -13.66
CA GLU A 52 7.15 5.32 -13.95
C GLU A 52 7.30 6.52 -13.00
N LEU A 53 6.26 6.86 -12.25
CA LEU A 53 6.30 7.85 -11.16
C LEU A 53 6.96 7.32 -9.89
N PHE A 54 6.99 5.99 -9.69
CA PHE A 54 7.61 5.41 -8.51
C PHE A 54 9.12 5.70 -8.47
N GLY A 55 9.55 6.15 -7.30
CA GLY A 55 10.92 6.61 -7.08
C GLY A 55 11.18 8.08 -7.43
N ILE A 56 10.24 8.80 -8.11
CA ILE A 56 10.27 10.27 -8.22
C ILE A 56 9.72 10.88 -6.93
N ILE A 57 8.60 10.37 -6.45
CA ILE A 57 7.96 10.79 -5.21
C ILE A 57 7.63 9.55 -4.36
N ASN A 58 7.93 9.64 -3.07
CA ASN A 58 7.55 8.66 -2.08
C ASN A 58 6.52 9.30 -1.15
N ILE A 59 5.37 8.68 -1.02
CA ILE A 59 4.24 9.20 -0.23
C ILE A 59 3.82 8.14 0.76
N VAL A 60 3.69 8.53 2.02
CA VAL A 60 2.96 7.78 3.03
C VAL A 60 1.62 8.45 3.23
N PHE A 61 0.56 7.74 2.94
CA PHE A 61 -0.81 8.21 3.13
C PHE A 61 -1.41 7.55 4.35
N PHE A 62 -1.99 8.33 5.24
CA PHE A 62 -2.68 7.85 6.42
C PHE A 62 -4.08 8.45 6.48
N SER A 63 -5.08 7.59 6.57
CA SER A 63 -6.50 7.93 6.63
C SER A 63 -7.24 6.99 7.62
N PRO A 64 -8.49 7.29 8.01
CA PRO A 64 -9.29 6.41 8.83
C PRO A 64 -9.49 5.01 8.23
N GLU A 65 -9.47 4.88 6.90
CA GLU A 65 -9.58 3.61 6.19
C GLU A 65 -8.40 2.65 6.46
N ASP A 66 -7.24 3.14 6.92
CA ASP A 66 -6.12 2.26 7.28
C ASP A 66 -6.45 1.29 8.41
N LEU A 67 -7.51 1.57 9.18
CA LEU A 67 -8.05 0.63 10.16
C LEU A 67 -8.58 -0.66 9.51
N GLU A 68 -8.97 -0.63 8.23
CA GLU A 68 -9.42 -1.78 7.46
C GLU A 68 -8.29 -2.81 7.27
N ILE A 69 -7.01 -2.38 7.26
CA ILE A 69 -5.84 -3.28 7.23
C ILE A 69 -5.89 -4.26 8.41
N ILE A 70 -6.34 -3.78 9.56
CA ILE A 70 -6.43 -4.58 10.80
C ILE A 70 -7.74 -5.36 10.86
N LYS A 71 -8.87 -4.75 10.48
CA LYS A 71 -10.22 -5.30 10.67
C LYS A 71 -10.68 -6.21 9.54
N ASP A 72 -10.38 -5.83 8.31
CA ASP A 72 -10.95 -6.44 7.14
C ASP A 72 -10.21 -7.71 6.67
N GLY A 73 -10.58 -8.18 5.48
CA GLY A 73 -10.06 -9.40 4.89
C GLY A 73 -8.61 -9.28 4.41
N PRO A 74 -8.02 -10.40 3.98
CA PRO A 74 -6.64 -10.46 3.50
C PRO A 74 -6.33 -9.55 2.30
N SER A 75 -7.36 -9.11 1.55
CA SER A 75 -7.22 -8.20 0.40
C SER A 75 -6.57 -6.88 0.78
N GLU A 76 -7.02 -6.27 1.90
CA GLU A 76 -6.50 -4.97 2.34
C GLU A 76 -5.05 -5.10 2.83
N ARG A 77 -4.71 -6.18 3.53
CA ARG A 77 -3.34 -6.44 3.97
C ARG A 77 -2.38 -6.71 2.80
N ARG A 78 -2.82 -7.46 1.78
CA ARG A 78 -2.03 -7.60 0.55
C ARG A 78 -1.87 -6.28 -0.19
N ARG A 79 -2.95 -5.51 -0.29
CA ARG A 79 -2.92 -4.18 -0.92
C ARG A 79 -1.91 -3.26 -0.22
N PHE A 80 -1.90 -3.25 1.12
CA PHE A 80 -0.90 -2.52 1.91
C PHE A 80 0.52 -2.94 1.52
N MET A 81 0.86 -4.24 1.61
CA MET A 81 2.20 -4.73 1.23
C MET A 81 2.54 -4.37 -0.22
N ASP A 82 1.60 -4.54 -1.14
CA ASP A 82 1.84 -4.28 -2.57
C ASP A 82 2.06 -2.81 -2.86
N MET A 83 1.35 -1.91 -2.19
CA MET A 83 1.53 -0.47 -2.36
C MET A 83 2.90 -0.03 -1.83
N GLU A 84 3.24 -0.44 -0.61
CA GLU A 84 4.48 -0.02 0.03
C GLU A 84 5.71 -0.58 -0.71
N LEU A 85 5.74 -1.87 -0.95
CA LEU A 85 6.85 -2.49 -1.67
C LEU A 85 6.99 -1.98 -3.11
N SER A 86 5.89 -1.68 -3.80
CA SER A 86 5.95 -1.17 -5.17
C SER A 86 6.60 0.19 -5.30
N GLN A 87 6.48 1.06 -4.30
CA GLN A 87 7.14 2.36 -4.34
C GLN A 87 8.62 2.30 -3.88
N LEU A 88 9.00 1.25 -3.15
CA LEU A 88 10.34 1.06 -2.61
C LEU A 88 11.25 0.20 -3.50
N ASP A 89 10.67 -0.78 -4.20
CA ASP A 89 11.41 -1.76 -4.99
C ASP A 89 10.82 -1.95 -6.40
N LYS A 90 11.55 -1.49 -7.42
CA LYS A 90 11.16 -1.64 -8.83
C LYS A 90 11.14 -3.10 -9.30
N ILE A 91 11.95 -3.98 -8.68
CA ILE A 91 11.98 -5.42 -9.00
C ILE A 91 10.69 -6.06 -8.48
N TYR A 92 10.32 -5.75 -7.23
CA TYR A 92 9.04 -6.18 -6.67
C TYR A 92 7.86 -5.76 -7.55
N LEU A 93 7.79 -4.48 -7.89
CA LEU A 93 6.74 -3.94 -8.76
C LEU A 93 6.65 -4.66 -10.10
N ASN A 94 7.81 -4.93 -10.74
CA ASN A 94 7.83 -5.65 -12.01
C ASN A 94 7.35 -7.11 -11.83
N ASN A 95 7.78 -7.78 -10.77
CA ASN A 95 7.32 -9.13 -10.44
C ASN A 95 5.81 -9.15 -10.19
N LEU A 96 5.28 -8.20 -9.42
CA LEU A 96 3.85 -8.08 -9.12
C LEU A 96 3.01 -7.87 -10.38
N ILE A 97 3.42 -6.96 -11.28
CA ILE A 97 2.72 -6.69 -12.54
C ILE A 97 2.69 -7.95 -13.42
N ASN A 98 3.83 -8.63 -13.57
CA ASN A 98 3.92 -9.82 -14.42
C ASN A 98 3.19 -11.00 -13.78
N TYR A 99 3.32 -11.20 -12.48
CA TYR A 99 2.58 -12.21 -11.74
C TYR A 99 1.07 -12.08 -11.93
N ASN A 100 0.54 -10.89 -11.76
CA ASN A 100 -0.91 -10.63 -11.95
C ASN A 100 -1.37 -10.91 -13.38
N LYS A 101 -0.55 -10.59 -14.39
CA LYS A 101 -0.85 -10.96 -15.78
C LYS A 101 -0.85 -12.47 -15.98
N VAL A 102 0.14 -13.17 -15.42
CA VAL A 102 0.22 -14.63 -15.48
C VAL A 102 -0.99 -15.27 -14.83
N VAL A 103 -1.39 -14.83 -13.63
CA VAL A 103 -2.60 -15.33 -12.95
C VAL A 103 -3.84 -15.19 -13.84
N VAL A 104 -4.02 -14.03 -14.49
CA VAL A 104 -5.17 -13.80 -15.39
C VAL A 104 -5.14 -14.74 -16.60
N GLN A 105 -3.99 -14.88 -17.26
CA GLN A 105 -3.88 -15.76 -18.44
C GLN A 105 -4.00 -17.24 -18.06
N ARG A 106 -3.37 -17.66 -16.95
CA ARG A 106 -3.49 -19.01 -16.42
C ARG A 106 -4.95 -19.33 -16.08
N ASN A 107 -5.67 -18.44 -15.40
CA ASN A 107 -7.07 -18.66 -15.08
C ASN A 107 -7.95 -18.78 -16.35
N ARG A 108 -7.64 -18.03 -17.41
CA ARG A 108 -8.30 -18.17 -18.70
C ARG A 108 -8.04 -19.55 -19.31
N LEU A 109 -6.79 -19.99 -19.34
CA LEU A 109 -6.42 -21.31 -19.84
C LEU A 109 -7.04 -22.45 -19.02
N LEU A 110 -7.08 -22.35 -17.68
CA LEU A 110 -7.74 -23.32 -16.80
C LEU A 110 -9.24 -23.46 -17.14
N LYS A 111 -9.88 -22.33 -17.48
CA LYS A 111 -11.26 -22.34 -17.94
C LYS A 111 -11.40 -23.08 -19.29
N ASP A 112 -10.51 -22.82 -20.24
CA ASP A 112 -10.53 -23.48 -21.56
C ASP A 112 -10.28 -24.99 -21.41
N ILE A 113 -9.30 -25.42 -20.60
CA ILE A 113 -9.02 -26.83 -20.28
C ILE A 113 -10.25 -27.52 -19.67
N SER A 114 -10.98 -26.84 -18.79
CA SER A 114 -12.17 -27.42 -18.15
C SER A 114 -13.30 -27.77 -19.13
N PHE A 115 -13.33 -27.14 -20.29
CA PHE A 115 -14.32 -27.41 -21.36
C PHE A 115 -13.77 -28.34 -22.45
N ASN A 116 -12.50 -28.18 -22.79
CA ASN A 116 -11.84 -28.93 -23.87
C ASN A 116 -10.39 -29.24 -23.49
N PRO A 117 -10.16 -30.32 -22.74
CA PRO A 117 -8.81 -30.75 -22.39
C PRO A 117 -8.06 -31.24 -23.65
N SER A 118 -6.93 -30.61 -23.96
CA SER A 118 -6.05 -31.01 -25.06
C SER A 118 -4.61 -31.07 -24.55
N LYS A 119 -3.77 -31.84 -25.24
CA LYS A 119 -2.34 -31.91 -24.92
C LYS A 119 -1.68 -30.53 -25.03
N GLU A 120 -2.00 -29.77 -26.08
CA GLU A 120 -1.50 -28.41 -26.31
C GLU A 120 -1.85 -27.47 -25.13
N ASN A 121 -3.09 -27.56 -24.64
CA ASN A 121 -3.51 -26.75 -23.49
C ASN A 121 -2.75 -27.14 -22.21
N MET A 122 -2.44 -28.41 -22.02
CA MET A 122 -1.66 -28.87 -20.88
C MET A 122 -0.18 -28.43 -20.99
N ASP A 123 0.42 -28.52 -22.19
CA ASP A 123 1.78 -28.02 -22.45
C ASP A 123 1.86 -26.48 -22.21
N ASN A 124 0.84 -25.74 -22.61
CA ASN A 124 0.73 -24.31 -22.32
C ASN A 124 0.57 -24.02 -20.82
N LEU A 125 -0.12 -24.88 -20.07
CA LEU A 125 -0.27 -24.72 -18.63
C LEU A 125 1.08 -24.84 -17.91
N ASP A 126 1.95 -25.74 -18.36
CA ASP A 126 3.32 -25.87 -17.83
C ASP A 126 4.11 -24.56 -17.97
N ILE A 127 3.97 -23.89 -19.10
CA ILE A 127 4.65 -22.60 -19.33
C ILE A 127 4.14 -21.51 -18.36
N TRP A 128 2.83 -21.46 -18.15
CA TRP A 128 2.24 -20.50 -17.21
C TRP A 128 2.59 -20.82 -15.75
N ASP A 129 2.68 -22.10 -15.39
CA ASP A 129 3.09 -22.54 -14.06
C ASP A 129 4.54 -22.13 -13.74
N ILE A 130 5.45 -22.31 -14.70
CA ILE A 130 6.86 -21.87 -14.55
C ILE A 130 6.92 -20.35 -14.34
N GLN A 131 6.18 -19.57 -15.14
CA GLN A 131 6.18 -18.13 -15.00
C GLN A 131 5.53 -17.67 -13.69
N LEU A 132 4.44 -18.33 -13.27
CA LEU A 132 3.76 -18.08 -11.99
C LEU A 132 4.75 -18.28 -10.82
N CYS A 133 5.49 -19.38 -10.84
CA CYS A 133 6.48 -19.69 -9.81
C CYS A 133 7.62 -18.68 -9.80
N ASN A 134 8.20 -18.36 -10.95
CA ASN A 134 9.33 -17.43 -11.04
C ASN A 134 9.01 -16.05 -10.48
N PHE A 135 7.86 -15.45 -10.86
CA PHE A 135 7.45 -14.16 -10.32
C PHE A 135 6.94 -14.28 -8.88
N GLY A 136 6.23 -15.36 -8.54
CA GLY A 136 5.66 -15.57 -7.22
C GLY A 136 6.72 -15.71 -6.12
N VAL A 137 7.79 -16.43 -6.38
CA VAL A 137 8.93 -16.57 -5.46
C VAL A 137 9.51 -15.19 -5.11
N GLY A 138 9.80 -14.36 -6.11
CA GLY A 138 10.35 -13.02 -5.86
C GLY A 138 9.43 -12.14 -5.03
N ILE A 139 8.09 -12.28 -5.17
CA ILE A 139 7.11 -11.55 -4.35
C ILE A 139 7.17 -12.03 -2.89
N ILE A 140 7.15 -13.36 -2.66
CA ILE A 140 7.15 -13.93 -1.31
C ILE A 140 8.43 -13.55 -0.56
N GLU A 141 9.59 -13.64 -1.21
CA GLU A 141 10.88 -13.27 -0.61
C GLU A 141 10.91 -11.79 -0.17
N GLN A 142 10.43 -10.88 -1.02
CA GLN A 142 10.44 -9.47 -0.68
C GLN A 142 9.42 -9.12 0.41
N ARG A 143 8.24 -9.74 0.41
CA ARG A 143 7.27 -9.58 1.50
C ARG A 143 7.80 -10.08 2.84
N THR A 144 8.50 -11.24 2.84
CA THR A 144 9.14 -11.78 4.03
C THR A 144 10.13 -10.77 4.61
N LYS A 145 11.07 -10.27 3.80
CA LYS A 145 12.06 -9.28 4.22
C LYS A 145 11.41 -7.98 4.73
N PHE A 146 10.39 -7.51 4.04
CA PHE A 146 9.66 -6.30 4.42
C PHE A 146 9.03 -6.43 5.80
N ILE A 147 8.34 -7.54 6.08
CA ILE A 147 7.71 -7.77 7.38
C ILE A 147 8.75 -8.00 8.49
N GLU A 148 9.87 -8.65 8.21
CA GLU A 148 10.98 -8.77 9.16
C GLU A 148 11.52 -7.40 9.55
N GLN A 149 11.81 -6.53 8.59
CA GLN A 149 12.29 -5.17 8.84
C GLN A 149 11.24 -4.33 9.59
N LEU A 150 9.98 -4.44 9.19
CA LEU A 150 8.88 -3.72 9.83
C LEU A 150 8.72 -4.13 11.29
N ASN A 151 8.87 -5.42 11.62
CA ASN A 151 8.79 -5.93 12.99
C ASN A 151 9.86 -5.35 13.92
N ILE A 152 11.06 -5.08 13.41
CA ILE A 152 12.14 -4.44 14.21
C ILE A 152 11.69 -3.05 14.65
N ILE A 153 11.05 -2.29 13.76
CA ILE A 153 10.66 -0.89 13.99
C ILE A 153 9.37 -0.81 14.80
N ILE A 154 8.36 -1.57 14.40
CA ILE A 154 6.99 -1.45 14.95
C ILE A 154 6.93 -1.82 16.42
N LYS A 155 7.77 -2.74 16.88
CA LYS A 155 7.85 -3.17 18.27
C LYS A 155 8.14 -1.99 19.21
N ASP A 156 9.12 -1.17 18.88
CA ASP A 156 9.52 -0.03 19.69
C ASP A 156 8.50 1.11 19.64
N ILE A 157 7.93 1.36 18.46
CA ILE A 157 6.88 2.37 18.28
C ILE A 157 5.63 1.99 19.10
N HIS A 158 5.17 0.75 18.98
CA HIS A 158 3.99 0.30 19.70
C HIS A 158 4.15 0.32 21.21
N ARG A 159 5.32 -0.08 21.71
CA ARG A 159 5.66 0.02 23.13
C ARG A 159 5.59 1.46 23.66
N LYS A 160 6.15 2.40 22.93
CA LYS A 160 6.09 3.82 23.30
C LYS A 160 4.65 4.34 23.31
N LEU A 161 3.84 3.99 22.30
CA LEU A 161 2.42 4.39 22.21
C LEU A 161 1.57 3.83 23.35
N THR A 162 1.91 2.65 23.86
CA THR A 162 1.13 1.94 24.89
C THR A 162 1.75 2.07 26.28
N GLY A 163 2.74 2.93 26.49
CA GLY A 163 3.41 3.09 27.78
C GLY A 163 4.11 1.80 28.25
N ASN A 164 4.67 1.03 27.32
CA ASN A 164 5.32 -0.27 27.54
C ASN A 164 4.42 -1.39 28.08
N THR A 165 3.10 -1.31 27.89
CA THR A 165 2.15 -2.32 28.38
C THR A 165 1.85 -3.39 27.33
N GLU A 166 2.07 -3.11 26.04
CA GLU A 166 1.76 -4.01 24.94
C GLU A 166 2.97 -4.23 24.04
N GLU A 167 3.07 -5.45 23.51
CA GLU A 167 4.05 -5.84 22.50
C GLU A 167 3.32 -6.24 21.22
N LEU A 168 3.65 -5.57 20.11
CA LEU A 168 3.09 -5.86 18.79
C LEU A 168 4.05 -6.66 17.95
N HIS A 169 3.54 -7.69 17.28
CA HIS A 169 4.27 -8.50 16.31
C HIS A 169 3.39 -8.77 15.09
N ILE A 170 3.98 -8.68 13.88
CA ILE A 170 3.31 -8.98 12.62
C ILE A 170 3.81 -10.32 12.12
N ILE A 171 2.90 -11.24 11.81
CA ILE A 171 3.23 -12.51 11.16
C ILE A 171 2.86 -12.42 9.69
N TYR A 172 3.81 -12.69 8.81
CA TYR A 172 3.52 -12.95 7.41
C TYR A 172 3.11 -14.40 7.23
N GLU A 173 1.95 -14.62 6.65
CA GLU A 173 1.37 -15.93 6.40
C GLU A 173 1.34 -16.18 4.88
N PRO A 174 2.46 -16.64 4.28
CA PRO A 174 2.47 -16.97 2.87
C PRO A 174 1.57 -18.18 2.61
N CYS A 175 0.78 -18.13 1.54
CA CYS A 175 -0.04 -19.26 1.08
C CYS A 175 0.82 -20.51 0.77
N VAL A 176 2.06 -20.28 0.38
CA VAL A 176 3.04 -21.30 0.04
C VAL A 176 4.44 -20.76 0.29
N THR A 177 5.35 -21.60 0.77
CA THR A 177 6.76 -21.22 0.94
C THR A 177 7.48 -21.18 -0.40
N VAL A 178 8.60 -20.44 -0.47
CA VAL A 178 9.44 -20.35 -1.67
C VAL A 178 9.86 -21.73 -2.18
N ASN A 179 10.29 -22.61 -1.26
CA ASN A 179 10.81 -23.94 -1.60
C ASN A 179 9.71 -24.91 -2.09
N GLU A 180 8.47 -24.68 -1.70
CA GLU A 180 7.33 -25.55 -2.03
C GLU A 180 6.52 -25.04 -3.22
N MET A 181 6.79 -23.81 -3.70
CA MET A 181 5.93 -23.12 -4.68
C MET A 181 5.67 -23.97 -5.91
N GLN A 182 6.72 -24.54 -6.53
CA GLN A 182 6.59 -25.33 -7.73
C GLN A 182 5.75 -26.60 -7.48
N ILE A 183 6.10 -27.36 -6.45
CA ILE A 183 5.42 -28.61 -6.10
C ILE A 183 3.93 -28.35 -5.80
N LYS A 184 3.63 -27.29 -5.03
CA LYS A 184 2.25 -26.96 -4.65
C LYS A 184 1.41 -26.46 -5.82
N VAL A 185 1.99 -25.73 -6.77
CA VAL A 185 1.31 -25.33 -8.01
C VAL A 185 0.97 -26.56 -8.85
N GLU A 186 1.91 -27.51 -9.02
CA GLU A 186 1.68 -28.76 -9.74
C GLU A 186 0.61 -29.62 -9.05
N GLU A 187 0.70 -29.85 -7.75
CA GLU A 187 -0.30 -30.60 -6.96
C GLU A 187 -1.71 -29.95 -7.02
N SER A 188 -1.79 -28.65 -7.18
CA SER A 188 -3.08 -27.94 -7.23
C SER A 188 -3.79 -28.00 -8.59
N ARG A 189 -3.15 -28.49 -9.66
CA ARG A 189 -3.66 -28.40 -11.04
C ARG A 189 -5.07 -28.94 -11.23
N GLU A 190 -5.35 -30.15 -10.73
CA GLU A 190 -6.69 -30.72 -10.85
C GLU A 190 -7.75 -29.87 -10.18
N ARG A 191 -7.44 -29.37 -9.00
CA ARG A 191 -8.29 -28.43 -8.26
C ARG A 191 -8.47 -27.12 -9.00
N ASP A 192 -7.39 -26.57 -9.54
CA ASP A 192 -7.39 -25.30 -10.29
C ASP A 192 -8.22 -25.41 -11.57
N ILE A 193 -8.13 -26.51 -12.31
CA ILE A 193 -8.95 -26.80 -13.49
C ILE A 193 -10.43 -26.90 -13.08
N LYS A 194 -10.73 -27.64 -12.01
CA LYS A 194 -12.10 -27.81 -11.50
C LYS A 194 -12.73 -26.46 -11.12
N PHE A 195 -12.00 -25.61 -10.41
CA PHE A 195 -12.48 -24.30 -9.94
C PHE A 195 -12.22 -23.15 -10.93
N LYS A 196 -11.49 -23.42 -12.03
CA LYS A 196 -11.16 -22.44 -13.09
C LYS A 196 -10.38 -21.23 -12.55
N CYS A 197 -9.60 -21.42 -11.51
CA CYS A 197 -8.82 -20.36 -10.88
C CYS A 197 -7.56 -20.91 -10.20
N THR A 198 -6.53 -20.08 -10.15
CA THR A 198 -5.28 -20.35 -9.45
C THR A 198 -5.50 -20.25 -7.94
N ASN A 199 -5.22 -21.32 -7.19
CA ASN A 199 -5.45 -21.38 -5.76
C ASN A 199 -4.17 -21.24 -4.92
N ILE A 200 -3.00 -21.39 -5.51
CA ILE A 200 -1.69 -21.34 -4.84
C ILE A 200 -0.90 -20.11 -5.31
N GLY A 201 -0.32 -19.38 -4.37
CA GLY A 201 0.60 -18.29 -4.64
C GLY A 201 0.33 -17.00 -3.84
N PRO A 202 1.18 -15.97 -3.99
CA PRO A 202 1.17 -14.75 -3.16
C PRO A 202 -0.12 -13.92 -3.23
N HIS A 203 -0.97 -14.12 -4.22
CA HIS A 203 -2.31 -13.52 -4.27
C HIS A 203 -3.29 -14.12 -3.24
N LYS A 204 -2.86 -15.10 -2.46
CA LYS A 204 -3.60 -15.74 -1.35
C LYS A 204 -2.97 -15.51 0.02
N ASP A 205 -1.83 -14.82 0.09
CA ASP A 205 -1.14 -14.53 1.34
C ASP A 205 -1.97 -13.67 2.29
N ASP A 206 -1.58 -13.70 3.56
CA ASP A 206 -2.16 -12.86 4.59
C ASP A 206 -1.11 -12.32 5.58
N LEU A 207 -1.54 -11.40 6.45
CA LEU A 207 -0.82 -10.92 7.63
C LEU A 207 -1.69 -11.11 8.87
N THR A 208 -1.06 -11.50 9.98
CA THR A 208 -1.70 -11.52 11.29
C THR A 208 -0.97 -10.56 12.24
N PHE A 209 -1.72 -9.70 12.92
CA PHE A 209 -1.21 -8.75 13.91
C PHE A 209 -1.48 -9.30 15.31
N LEU A 210 -0.41 -9.52 16.07
CA LEU A 210 -0.49 -10.06 17.45
C LEU A 210 -0.13 -8.98 18.45
N VAL A 211 -1.02 -8.70 19.40
CA VAL A 211 -0.74 -7.90 20.59
C VAL A 211 -0.67 -8.84 21.79
N ASN A 212 0.47 -8.87 22.46
CA ASN A 212 0.76 -9.80 23.56
C ASN A 212 0.41 -11.26 23.21
N GLY A 213 0.76 -11.66 21.97
CA GLY A 213 0.52 -13.01 21.45
C GLY A 213 -0.93 -13.32 21.03
N LYS A 214 -1.85 -12.36 21.09
CA LYS A 214 -3.26 -12.53 20.69
C LYS A 214 -3.58 -11.80 19.41
N ASP A 215 -4.28 -12.45 18.49
CA ASP A 215 -4.75 -11.86 17.23
C ASP A 215 -5.69 -10.67 17.51
N VAL A 216 -5.22 -9.47 17.15
CA VAL A 216 -5.91 -8.21 17.38
C VAL A 216 -7.21 -8.10 16.58
N ARG A 217 -7.27 -8.71 15.42
CA ARG A 217 -8.48 -8.73 14.59
C ARG A 217 -9.64 -9.45 15.32
N LYS A 218 -9.32 -10.55 16.00
CA LYS A 218 -10.32 -11.40 16.66
C LYS A 218 -10.62 -10.98 18.11
N TYR A 219 -9.58 -10.56 18.83
CA TYR A 219 -9.64 -10.39 20.29
C TYR A 219 -9.30 -8.98 20.74
N GLY A 220 -8.81 -8.13 19.86
CA GLY A 220 -8.42 -6.76 20.20
C GLY A 220 -9.63 -5.84 20.39
N SER A 221 -9.55 -4.96 21.39
CA SER A 221 -10.50 -3.85 21.53
C SER A 221 -10.36 -2.87 20.36
N GLN A 222 -11.37 -2.04 20.11
CA GLN A 222 -11.29 -0.98 19.08
C GLN A 222 -10.10 -0.03 19.32
N GLY A 223 -9.81 0.28 20.59
CA GLY A 223 -8.65 1.10 20.95
C GLY A 223 -7.33 0.43 20.57
N GLN A 224 -7.19 -0.89 20.82
CA GLN A 224 -6.01 -1.66 20.42
C GLN A 224 -5.87 -1.70 18.89
N GLN A 225 -6.96 -1.95 18.17
CA GLN A 225 -6.93 -1.98 16.69
C GLN A 225 -6.49 -0.63 16.11
N ARG A 226 -6.98 0.50 16.65
CA ARG A 226 -6.52 1.85 16.26
C ARG A 226 -5.05 2.08 16.60
N THR A 227 -4.59 1.62 17.78
CA THR A 227 -3.17 1.75 18.16
C THR A 227 -2.27 0.93 17.24
N VAL A 228 -2.69 -0.27 16.84
CA VAL A 228 -1.95 -1.11 15.89
C VAL A 228 -1.88 -0.45 14.52
N ALA A 229 -2.99 0.10 14.01
CA ALA A 229 -3.00 0.82 12.73
C ALA A 229 -2.06 2.04 12.76
N LEU A 230 -2.09 2.85 13.83
CA LEU A 230 -1.18 3.96 14.01
C LEU A 230 0.29 3.50 14.10
N SER A 231 0.56 2.44 14.87
CA SER A 231 1.91 1.87 14.98
C SER A 231 2.43 1.40 13.63
N LEU A 232 1.57 0.77 12.81
CA LEU A 232 1.90 0.30 11.48
C LEU A 232 2.29 1.47 10.57
N LYS A 233 1.51 2.54 10.54
CA LYS A 233 1.76 3.72 9.70
C LYS A 233 3.03 4.46 10.13
N LEU A 234 3.27 4.59 11.43
CA LEU A 234 4.51 5.20 11.92
C LEU A 234 5.74 4.34 11.62
N ALA A 235 5.62 3.01 11.73
CA ALA A 235 6.70 2.10 11.37
C ALA A 235 6.98 2.10 9.86
N GLU A 236 5.94 2.23 9.03
CA GLU A 236 6.07 2.41 7.59
C GLU A 236 6.87 3.68 7.25
N ILE A 237 6.54 4.83 7.86
CA ILE A 237 7.29 6.08 7.65
C ILE A 237 8.78 5.88 7.95
N GLU A 238 9.09 5.27 9.08
CA GLU A 238 10.46 5.05 9.51
C GLU A 238 11.19 4.07 8.59
N LEU A 239 10.53 2.98 8.16
CA LEU A 239 11.10 2.03 7.23
C LEU A 239 11.36 2.66 5.85
N VAL A 240 10.42 3.47 5.36
CA VAL A 240 10.59 4.21 4.10
C VAL A 240 11.83 5.11 4.18
N LYS A 241 11.98 5.90 5.26
CA LYS A 241 13.18 6.75 5.49
C LYS A 241 14.48 5.93 5.41
N GLN A 242 14.51 4.78 6.06
CA GLN A 242 15.70 3.91 6.08
C GLN A 242 16.05 3.39 4.69
N ILE A 243 15.05 3.03 3.87
CA ILE A 243 15.26 2.45 2.53
C ILE A 243 15.64 3.52 1.51
N ILE A 244 14.92 4.66 1.50
CA ILE A 244 15.15 5.71 0.48
C ILE A 244 16.28 6.67 0.86
N HIS A 245 16.76 6.63 2.11
CA HIS A 245 17.74 7.58 2.68
C HIS A 245 17.32 9.05 2.53
N ASP A 246 15.99 9.29 2.59
CA ASP A 246 15.34 10.59 2.46
C ASP A 246 14.02 10.56 3.23
N THR A 247 13.30 11.68 3.31
CA THR A 247 11.99 11.73 3.94
C THR A 247 10.87 11.58 2.90
N PRO A 248 9.85 10.71 3.15
CA PRO A 248 8.65 10.70 2.31
C PRO A 248 7.83 11.98 2.52
N ILE A 249 6.88 12.24 1.63
CA ILE A 249 5.80 13.19 1.89
C ILE A 249 4.72 12.45 2.67
N LEU A 250 4.27 13.04 3.78
CA LEU A 250 3.22 12.48 4.61
C LEU A 250 1.90 13.19 4.32
N LEU A 251 0.86 12.41 4.03
CA LEU A 251 -0.51 12.91 3.87
C LEU A 251 -1.36 12.35 5.01
N LEU A 252 -1.88 13.21 5.88
CA LEU A 252 -2.78 12.85 6.97
C LEU A 252 -4.18 13.36 6.64
N ASP A 253 -5.09 12.46 6.28
CA ASP A 253 -6.44 12.79 5.90
C ASP A 253 -7.42 12.47 7.02
N ASP A 254 -7.83 13.49 7.77
CA ASP A 254 -8.76 13.46 8.93
C ASP A 254 -8.39 12.45 10.05
N VAL A 255 -7.13 12.04 10.11
CA VAL A 255 -6.66 11.00 11.08
C VAL A 255 -6.72 11.51 12.51
N LEU A 256 -6.42 12.80 12.72
CA LEU A 256 -6.33 13.36 14.07
C LEU A 256 -7.68 13.34 14.79
N SER A 257 -8.80 13.45 14.08
CA SER A 257 -10.15 13.37 14.66
C SER A 257 -10.48 11.99 15.25
N GLU A 258 -9.83 10.95 14.76
CA GLU A 258 -10.02 9.56 15.19
C GLU A 258 -9.15 9.14 16.39
N LEU A 259 -8.19 9.99 16.79
CA LEU A 259 -7.21 9.70 17.83
C LEU A 259 -7.52 10.45 19.13
N ASP A 260 -7.25 9.82 20.25
CA ASP A 260 -7.21 10.51 21.55
C ASP A 260 -5.98 11.41 21.65
N SER A 261 -5.99 12.33 22.63
CA SER A 261 -4.94 13.35 22.78
C SER A 261 -3.53 12.76 22.92
N ASN A 262 -3.37 11.60 23.54
CA ASN A 262 -2.05 10.98 23.70
C ASN A 262 -1.51 10.49 22.36
N ARG A 263 -2.34 9.84 21.56
CA ARG A 263 -1.97 9.36 20.22
C ARG A 263 -1.79 10.51 19.23
N GLN A 264 -2.62 11.55 19.31
CA GLN A 264 -2.45 12.78 18.54
C GLN A 264 -1.07 13.40 18.81
N ASN A 265 -0.73 13.58 20.08
CA ASN A 265 0.56 14.12 20.50
C ASN A 265 1.71 13.28 19.97
N PHE A 266 1.64 11.95 20.15
CA PHE A 266 2.69 11.05 19.70
C PHE A 266 2.88 11.10 18.18
N LEU A 267 1.78 11.16 17.41
CA LEU A 267 1.83 11.29 15.95
C LEU A 267 2.52 12.60 15.55
N LEU A 268 2.09 13.74 16.12
CA LEU A 268 2.66 15.05 15.80
C LEU A 268 4.13 15.16 16.19
N ASP A 269 4.53 14.59 17.34
CA ASP A 269 5.93 14.54 17.78
C ASP A 269 6.79 13.62 16.86
N SER A 270 6.18 12.60 16.24
CA SER A 270 6.87 11.63 15.37
C SER A 270 7.09 12.13 13.94
N ILE A 271 6.33 13.10 13.47
CA ILE A 271 6.43 13.58 12.07
C ILE A 271 7.59 14.55 11.85
N GLY A 272 8.09 15.20 12.92
CA GLY A 272 9.31 16.00 12.90
C GLY A 272 9.48 16.89 11.67
N ASP A 273 10.60 16.73 10.95
CA ASP A 273 10.95 17.51 9.75
C ASP A 273 10.35 16.96 8.43
N ILE A 274 9.37 16.06 8.53
CA ILE A 274 8.73 15.50 7.33
C ILE A 274 7.78 16.52 6.72
N GLN A 275 7.88 16.75 5.41
CA GLN A 275 6.86 17.53 4.71
C GLN A 275 5.50 16.84 4.84
N THR A 276 4.61 17.45 5.63
CA THR A 276 3.32 16.87 5.96
C THR A 276 2.19 17.77 5.48
N ILE A 277 1.17 17.16 4.87
CA ILE A 277 -0.09 17.80 4.53
C ILE A 277 -1.16 17.16 5.42
N VAL A 278 -1.83 17.98 6.23
CA VAL A 278 -2.87 17.54 7.15
C VAL A 278 -4.21 18.13 6.72
N THR A 279 -5.21 17.28 6.55
CA THR A 279 -6.61 17.72 6.49
C THR A 279 -7.28 17.46 7.85
N CYS A 280 -8.02 18.42 8.35
CA CYS A 280 -8.75 18.29 9.62
C CYS A 280 -9.90 19.30 9.69
N THR A 281 -10.81 19.07 10.63
CA THR A 281 -11.88 20.00 10.98
C THR A 281 -11.78 20.31 12.48
N GLY A 282 -11.69 21.63 12.82
CA GLY A 282 -11.76 22.09 14.21
C GLY A 282 -10.54 21.78 15.10
N LEU A 283 -9.39 21.44 14.51
CA LEU A 283 -8.15 21.12 15.24
C LEU A 283 -7.02 22.11 14.96
N GLU A 284 -7.28 23.22 14.30
CA GLU A 284 -6.25 24.17 13.86
C GLU A 284 -5.41 24.70 15.03
N GLU A 285 -6.03 25.05 16.15
CA GLU A 285 -5.35 25.56 17.33
C GLU A 285 -4.50 24.49 18.01
N PHE A 286 -5.01 23.25 18.11
CA PHE A 286 -4.27 22.14 18.68
C PHE A 286 -3.01 21.82 17.86
N ILE A 287 -3.12 21.78 16.54
CA ILE A 287 -1.99 21.51 15.63
C ILE A 287 -0.97 22.65 15.71
N SER A 288 -1.41 23.89 15.64
CA SER A 288 -0.53 25.08 15.68
C SER A 288 0.25 25.21 16.98
N ASN A 289 -0.29 24.69 18.10
CA ASN A 289 0.39 24.71 19.38
C ASN A 289 1.45 23.61 19.52
N ARG A 290 1.46 22.61 18.62
CA ARG A 290 2.35 21.44 18.71
C ARG A 290 3.42 21.40 17.64
N VAL A 291 3.10 21.82 16.43
CA VAL A 291 4.00 21.80 15.28
C VAL A 291 4.09 23.15 14.63
N SER A 292 5.23 23.47 14.05
CA SER A 292 5.40 24.67 13.25
C SER A 292 4.61 24.52 11.95
N VAL A 293 3.46 25.20 11.87
CA VAL A 293 2.62 25.19 10.67
C VAL A 293 3.13 26.25 9.70
N ASN A 294 3.65 25.81 8.56
CA ASN A 294 4.19 26.74 7.56
C ASN A 294 3.09 27.45 6.75
N LYS A 295 1.96 26.76 6.50
CA LYS A 295 0.88 27.28 5.67
C LYS A 295 -0.47 26.67 6.04
N VAL A 296 -1.50 27.52 6.12
CA VAL A 296 -2.89 27.08 6.34
C VAL A 296 -3.73 27.40 5.11
N PHE A 297 -4.50 26.40 4.68
CA PHE A 297 -5.49 26.55 3.62
C PHE A 297 -6.88 26.31 4.19
N LYS A 298 -7.79 27.28 4.06
CA LYS A 298 -9.20 27.11 4.41
C LYS A 298 -10.02 26.79 3.17
N VAL A 299 -10.84 25.76 3.27
CA VAL A 299 -11.73 25.33 2.18
C VAL A 299 -13.16 25.54 2.61
N VAL A 300 -13.86 26.49 1.97
CA VAL A 300 -15.25 26.82 2.25
C VAL A 300 -16.04 26.81 0.94
N ASN A 301 -17.08 25.99 0.85
CA ASN A 301 -17.93 25.87 -0.35
C ASN A 301 -17.11 25.63 -1.63
N GLY A 302 -16.06 24.79 -1.56
CA GLY A 302 -15.19 24.48 -2.69
C GLY A 302 -14.24 25.61 -3.11
N LYS A 303 -14.13 26.69 -2.34
CA LYS A 303 -13.14 27.75 -2.53
C LYS A 303 -12.01 27.60 -1.52
N VAL A 304 -10.78 27.66 -2.02
CA VAL A 304 -9.55 27.58 -1.20
C VAL A 304 -9.05 28.99 -0.96
N THR A 305 -8.82 29.34 0.29
CA THR A 305 -8.15 30.59 0.69
C THR A 305 -6.92 30.21 1.52
N SER A 306 -5.83 30.98 1.42
CA SER A 306 -4.66 30.80 2.27
C SER A 306 -4.51 32.03 3.15
N ASP A 307 -4.40 31.83 4.45
CA ASP A 307 -3.89 32.85 5.35
C ASP A 307 -2.35 32.90 5.14
N ASN A 308 -1.83 34.07 4.81
CA ASN A 308 -0.39 34.32 4.63
C ASN A 308 0.33 34.27 5.95
#